data_68a9508448428c137fe0565216c85744
#
_entry.id   68a9508448428c137fe0565216c85744
#
_cell.length_a   1.000
_cell.length_b   1.000
_cell.length_c   1.000
_cell.angle_alpha   90.00
_cell.angle_beta   90.00
_cell.angle_gamma   90.00
#
_symmetry.space_group_name_H-M   'P 1'
#
loop_
_entity.id
_entity.type
_entity.pdbx_description
1 polymer ?
#
loop_
_entity_poly.entity_id
_entity_poly.type
_entity_poly.pdbx_seq_one_letter_code
_entity_poly.pdbx_strand_id
1 'polypeptide(L)'
;MRLTCGIIDDEPLAVSLLESYVLKTPFLDLQGTYNSALDALSDLRDRPVDLLFLDIQMPELSGLEFSRILNADTRVIFTTAFDQYAVDSYRVNALDYLLKPISYPDFLASANKALRWYELLRKPVSSEKKEESASIAERGGMESIFVKSEYKLLQIELRKILYIEGLKDYVKIFVEDEPRPVLSLMSMKSLEDMLPSDRFVRVHRSFIVQPEKIKVIERNRIVFGKEHIPISDNYK
;
A
#
# COMPACT_ATOMS: atom_id res chain seq x y z
N MET A 1 8.70 -21.27 6.40
CA MET A 1 8.53 -20.17 7.36
C MET A 1 7.07 -20.15 7.79
N ARG A 2 6.76 -19.91 9.07
CA ARG A 2 5.40 -19.61 9.53
C ARG A 2 5.38 -18.18 10.06
N LEU A 3 4.28 -17.46 9.80
CA LEU A 3 4.03 -16.12 10.30
C LEU A 3 3.00 -16.22 11.42
N THR A 4 3.30 -15.66 12.57
CA THR A 4 2.30 -15.47 13.63
C THR A 4 1.31 -14.42 13.18
N CYS A 5 0.00 -14.65 13.39
CA CYS A 5 -1.03 -13.70 12.99
C CYS A 5 -2.14 -13.54 14.03
N GLY A 6 -2.79 -12.37 13.98
CA GLY A 6 -3.98 -12.04 14.76
C GLY A 6 -5.11 -11.55 13.86
N ILE A 7 -6.33 -11.58 14.38
CA ILE A 7 -7.53 -11.08 13.70
C ILE A 7 -8.26 -10.14 14.66
N ILE A 8 -8.61 -8.94 14.19
CA ILE A 8 -9.44 -7.97 14.92
C ILE A 8 -10.56 -7.51 14.02
N ASP A 9 -11.80 -7.77 14.40
CA ASP A 9 -13.01 -7.37 13.67
C ASP A 9 -14.19 -7.38 14.65
N ASP A 10 -15.01 -6.35 14.71
CA ASP A 10 -16.16 -6.28 15.61
C ASP A 10 -17.34 -7.15 15.16
N GLU A 11 -17.30 -7.65 13.92
CA GLU A 11 -18.26 -8.61 13.40
C GLU A 11 -17.82 -10.06 13.66
N PRO A 12 -18.48 -10.83 14.57
CA PRO A 12 -18.08 -12.19 14.88
C PRO A 12 -18.06 -13.15 13.68
N LEU A 13 -18.92 -12.89 12.67
CA LEU A 13 -18.95 -13.69 11.45
C LEU A 13 -17.72 -13.44 10.56
N ALA A 14 -17.24 -12.21 10.51
CA ALA A 14 -16.01 -11.88 9.78
C ALA A 14 -14.79 -12.50 10.47
N VAL A 15 -14.72 -12.44 11.81
CA VAL A 15 -13.68 -13.12 12.60
C VAL A 15 -13.68 -14.63 12.29
N SER A 16 -14.84 -15.29 12.38
CA SER A 16 -14.95 -16.74 12.11
C SER A 16 -14.57 -17.11 10.68
N LEU A 17 -14.92 -16.27 9.70
CA LEU A 17 -14.53 -16.47 8.31
C LEU A 17 -13.01 -16.40 8.14
N LEU A 18 -12.38 -15.33 8.64
CA LEU A 18 -10.93 -15.13 8.56
C LEU A 18 -10.17 -16.22 9.31
N GLU A 19 -10.64 -16.62 10.51
CA GLU A 19 -10.10 -17.75 11.26
C GLU A 19 -10.11 -19.03 10.42
N SER A 20 -11.23 -19.33 9.76
CA SER A 20 -11.34 -20.49 8.87
C SER A 20 -10.34 -20.46 7.71
N TYR A 21 -10.02 -19.27 7.21
CA TYR A 21 -9.04 -19.07 6.14
C TYR A 21 -7.60 -19.20 6.65
N VAL A 22 -7.29 -18.63 7.82
CA VAL A 22 -5.99 -18.79 8.47
C VAL A 22 -5.69 -20.28 8.72
N LEU A 23 -6.64 -21.02 9.29
CA LEU A 23 -6.47 -22.45 9.58
C LEU A 23 -6.25 -23.31 8.33
N LYS A 24 -6.72 -22.88 7.15
CA LYS A 24 -6.48 -23.54 5.86
C LYS A 24 -5.15 -23.14 5.23
N THR A 25 -4.44 -22.16 5.80
CA THR A 25 -3.22 -21.59 5.21
C THR A 25 -1.99 -22.04 6.01
N PRO A 26 -1.20 -23.01 5.52
CA PRO A 26 -0.20 -23.74 6.33
C PRO A 26 0.96 -22.87 6.86
N PHE A 27 1.20 -21.70 6.26
CA PHE A 27 2.26 -20.79 6.65
C PHE A 27 1.80 -19.71 7.64
N LEU A 28 0.52 -19.69 8.02
CA LEU A 28 -0.01 -18.81 9.07
C LEU A 28 -0.19 -19.59 10.38
N ASP A 29 0.02 -18.90 11.50
CA ASP A 29 -0.12 -19.42 12.85
C ASP A 29 -0.93 -18.41 13.69
N LEU A 30 -2.22 -18.73 13.92
CA LEU A 30 -3.15 -17.85 14.61
C LEU A 30 -2.82 -17.79 16.11
N GLN A 31 -2.54 -16.59 16.61
CA GLN A 31 -2.23 -16.33 18.01
C GLN A 31 -3.44 -15.82 18.81
N GLY A 32 -4.37 -15.13 18.16
CA GLY A 32 -5.56 -14.62 18.81
C GLY A 32 -6.57 -14.02 17.84
N THR A 33 -7.82 -14.00 18.31
CA THR A 33 -8.93 -13.31 17.65
C THR A 33 -9.60 -12.37 18.65
N TYR A 34 -9.94 -11.16 18.21
CA TYR A 34 -10.46 -10.10 19.08
C TYR A 34 -11.65 -9.42 18.41
N ASN A 35 -12.67 -9.11 19.20
CA ASN A 35 -13.88 -8.41 18.71
C ASN A 35 -13.79 -6.89 18.93
N SER A 36 -12.70 -6.39 19.49
CA SER A 36 -12.43 -4.96 19.60
C SER A 36 -10.92 -4.68 19.58
N ALA A 37 -10.56 -3.46 19.13
CA ALA A 37 -9.18 -3.00 19.16
C ALA A 37 -8.64 -2.86 20.60
N LEU A 38 -9.51 -2.51 21.55
CA LEU A 38 -9.12 -2.35 22.95
C LEU A 38 -8.76 -3.68 23.63
N ASP A 39 -9.53 -4.75 23.35
CA ASP A 39 -9.24 -6.09 23.87
C ASP A 39 -7.90 -6.62 23.33
N ALA A 40 -7.60 -6.30 22.06
CA ALA A 40 -6.36 -6.71 21.40
C ALA A 40 -5.13 -5.97 21.95
N LEU A 41 -5.31 -4.73 22.45
CA LEU A 41 -4.20 -3.81 22.74
C LEU A 41 -3.22 -4.38 23.78
N SER A 42 -3.73 -4.93 24.88
CA SER A 42 -2.89 -5.51 25.94
C SER A 42 -2.16 -6.75 25.47
N ASP A 43 -2.85 -7.64 24.79
CA ASP A 43 -2.32 -8.93 24.34
C ASP A 43 -1.26 -8.77 23.25
N LEU A 44 -1.50 -7.91 22.27
CA LEU A 44 -0.55 -7.65 21.16
C LEU A 44 0.65 -6.83 21.59
N ARG A 45 0.55 -6.08 22.69
CA ARG A 45 1.69 -5.41 23.32
C ARG A 45 2.65 -6.41 23.97
N ASP A 46 2.11 -7.40 24.66
CA ASP A 46 2.89 -8.41 25.37
C ASP A 46 3.35 -9.54 24.45
N ARG A 47 2.54 -9.86 23.44
CA ARG A 47 2.80 -10.89 22.45
C ARG A 47 2.58 -10.36 21.03
N PRO A 48 3.54 -9.61 20.48
CA PRO A 48 3.42 -9.06 19.14
C PRO A 48 3.36 -10.19 18.09
N VAL A 49 2.56 -9.96 17.06
CA VAL A 49 2.43 -10.87 15.91
C VAL A 49 3.11 -10.30 14.68
N ASP A 50 3.51 -11.19 13.75
CA ASP A 50 4.06 -10.78 12.47
C ASP A 50 3.00 -10.07 11.61
N LEU A 51 1.79 -10.63 11.54
CA LEU A 51 0.72 -10.18 10.65
C LEU A 51 -0.59 -9.95 11.41
N LEU A 52 -1.28 -8.86 11.12
CA LEU A 52 -2.58 -8.57 11.68
C LEU A 52 -3.61 -8.35 10.58
N PHE A 53 -4.70 -9.11 10.60
CA PHE A 53 -5.90 -8.82 9.84
C PHE A 53 -6.78 -7.90 10.70
N LEU A 54 -7.06 -6.70 10.22
CA LEU A 54 -7.62 -5.62 11.03
C LEU A 54 -8.77 -4.94 10.30
N ASP A 55 -9.97 -5.02 10.87
CA ASP A 55 -11.07 -4.21 10.34
C ASP A 55 -10.83 -2.73 10.54
N ILE A 56 -11.21 -1.92 9.55
CA ILE A 56 -11.05 -0.47 9.62
C ILE A 56 -12.12 0.16 10.51
N GLN A 57 -13.36 -0.27 10.37
CA GLN A 57 -14.50 0.34 11.04
C GLN A 57 -14.92 -0.41 12.28
N MET A 58 -14.33 -0.07 13.40
CA MET A 58 -14.70 -0.62 14.69
C MET A 58 -15.15 0.50 15.63
N PRO A 59 -16.05 0.20 16.59
CA PRO A 59 -16.41 1.14 17.66
C PRO A 59 -15.20 1.58 18.49
N GLU A 60 -15.28 2.75 19.08
CA GLU A 60 -14.33 3.34 20.02
C GLU A 60 -12.95 3.65 19.43
N LEU A 61 -12.29 2.69 18.79
CA LEU A 61 -10.97 2.84 18.18
C LEU A 61 -10.96 2.19 16.80
N SER A 62 -10.86 2.99 15.76
CA SER A 62 -10.79 2.51 14.38
C SER A 62 -9.51 1.72 14.12
N GLY A 63 -9.54 0.77 13.17
CA GLY A 63 -8.35 0.01 12.79
C GLY A 63 -7.21 0.90 12.29
N LEU A 64 -7.51 2.03 11.64
CA LEU A 64 -6.49 2.99 11.21
C LEU A 64 -5.79 3.66 12.39
N GLU A 65 -6.51 4.03 13.43
CA GLU A 65 -5.94 4.61 14.64
C GLU A 65 -5.14 3.55 15.41
N PHE A 66 -5.71 2.35 15.54
CA PHE A 66 -5.04 1.22 16.17
C PHE A 66 -3.71 0.86 15.50
N SER A 67 -3.67 0.85 14.17
CA SER A 67 -2.46 0.51 13.41
C SER A 67 -1.29 1.48 13.65
N ARG A 68 -1.55 2.73 14.06
CA ARG A 68 -0.51 3.73 14.37
C ARG A 68 0.20 3.48 15.70
N ILE A 69 -0.43 2.74 16.60
CA ILE A 69 0.12 2.41 17.93
C ILE A 69 0.71 1.01 17.99
N LEU A 70 0.59 0.22 16.91
CA LEU A 70 1.21 -1.10 16.80
C LEU A 70 2.74 -1.02 16.72
N ASN A 71 3.38 -2.13 17.06
CA ASN A 71 4.81 -2.29 16.85
C ASN A 71 5.15 -2.13 15.36
N ALA A 72 6.27 -1.46 15.07
CA ALA A 72 6.75 -1.24 13.70
C ALA A 72 7.03 -2.55 12.93
N ASP A 73 7.27 -3.65 13.64
CA ASP A 73 7.53 -4.96 13.05
C ASP A 73 6.27 -5.72 12.65
N THR A 74 5.10 -5.36 13.22
CA THR A 74 3.81 -5.95 12.85
C THR A 74 3.31 -5.35 11.54
N ARG A 75 2.99 -6.20 10.57
CA ARG A 75 2.37 -5.79 9.30
C ARG A 75 0.87 -5.96 9.34
N VAL A 76 0.17 -5.06 8.67
CA VAL A 76 -1.30 -5.04 8.70
C VAL A 76 -1.86 -5.32 7.31
N ILE A 77 -2.85 -6.21 7.25
CA ILE A 77 -3.78 -6.34 6.14
C ILE A 77 -5.12 -5.83 6.63
N PHE A 78 -5.59 -4.73 6.07
CA PHE A 78 -6.88 -4.19 6.45
C PHE A 78 -8.03 -4.95 5.82
N THR A 79 -9.14 -5.08 6.56
CA THR A 79 -10.43 -5.54 6.04
C THR A 79 -11.45 -4.42 6.13
N THR A 80 -12.36 -4.28 5.18
CA THR A 80 -13.35 -3.21 5.19
C THR A 80 -14.52 -3.49 4.26
N ALA A 81 -15.72 -3.02 4.63
CA ALA A 81 -16.88 -3.01 3.75
C ALA A 81 -16.87 -1.81 2.77
N PHE A 82 -16.01 -0.83 2.97
CA PHE A 82 -16.02 0.44 2.25
C PHE A 82 -14.73 0.68 1.48
N ASP A 83 -14.88 0.87 0.20
CA ASP A 83 -13.78 1.13 -0.73
C ASP A 83 -13.12 2.51 -0.55
N GLN A 84 -13.79 3.46 0.11
CA GLN A 84 -13.23 4.81 0.33
C GLN A 84 -12.08 4.87 1.34
N TYR A 85 -11.96 3.92 2.26
CA TYR A 85 -10.90 3.91 3.29
C TYR A 85 -9.55 3.44 2.77
N ALA A 86 -9.48 2.88 1.58
CA ALA A 86 -8.22 2.57 0.93
C ALA A 86 -7.35 3.83 0.70
N VAL A 87 -7.95 5.01 0.72
CA VAL A 87 -7.26 6.30 0.53
C VAL A 87 -6.64 6.83 1.84
N ASP A 88 -7.31 6.66 2.99
CA ASP A 88 -6.83 7.18 4.29
C ASP A 88 -5.74 6.31 4.92
N SER A 89 -5.61 5.09 4.48
CA SER A 89 -4.67 4.09 5.00
C SER A 89 -3.20 4.29 4.59
N TYR A 90 -2.90 5.27 3.76
CA TYR A 90 -1.54 5.61 3.29
C TYR A 90 -0.58 6.05 4.40
N ARG A 91 -1.10 6.40 5.57
CA ARG A 91 -0.28 6.81 6.72
C ARG A 91 0.13 5.67 7.63
N VAL A 92 -0.19 4.44 7.28
CA VAL A 92 0.06 3.25 8.09
C VAL A 92 0.73 2.15 7.25
N ASN A 93 1.59 1.34 7.88
CA ASN A 93 2.38 0.28 7.27
C ASN A 93 1.53 -0.92 6.79
N ALA A 94 0.47 -0.67 5.99
CA ALA A 94 -0.38 -1.70 5.45
C ALA A 94 0.31 -2.47 4.31
N LEU A 95 0.25 -3.79 4.37
CA LEU A 95 0.70 -4.66 3.29
C LEU A 95 -0.35 -4.82 2.19
N ASP A 96 -1.62 -4.81 2.57
CA ASP A 96 -2.73 -5.01 1.64
C ASP A 96 -4.09 -4.60 2.23
N TYR A 97 -5.13 -4.65 1.38
CA TYR A 97 -6.53 -4.38 1.71
C TYR A 97 -7.42 -5.49 1.17
N LEU A 98 -8.35 -5.96 2.00
CA LEU A 98 -9.37 -6.93 1.63
C LEU A 98 -10.75 -6.28 1.75
N LEU A 99 -11.46 -6.18 0.64
CA LEU A 99 -12.83 -5.66 0.62
C LEU A 99 -13.80 -6.79 1.00
N LYS A 100 -14.68 -6.54 1.97
CA LYS A 100 -15.78 -7.45 2.33
C LYS A 100 -16.85 -7.43 1.22
N PRO A 101 -17.37 -8.58 0.78
CA PRO A 101 -17.14 -9.94 1.28
C PRO A 101 -15.80 -10.52 0.81
N ILE A 102 -14.99 -11.00 1.76
CA ILE A 102 -13.65 -11.50 1.50
C ILE A 102 -13.72 -12.92 0.92
N SER A 103 -13.15 -13.13 -0.26
CA SER A 103 -12.98 -14.47 -0.81
C SER A 103 -11.68 -15.13 -0.34
N TYR A 104 -11.66 -16.47 -0.27
CA TYR A 104 -10.43 -17.20 0.09
C TYR A 104 -9.26 -16.93 -0.89
N PRO A 105 -9.47 -16.84 -2.23
CA PRO A 105 -8.41 -16.46 -3.15
C PRO A 105 -7.81 -15.08 -2.86
N ASP A 106 -8.62 -14.06 -2.55
CA ASP A 106 -8.13 -12.72 -2.23
C ASP A 106 -7.36 -12.71 -0.91
N PHE A 107 -7.90 -13.39 0.11
CA PHE A 107 -7.21 -13.61 1.39
C PHE A 107 -5.85 -14.27 1.18
N LEU A 108 -5.80 -15.36 0.42
CA LEU A 108 -4.56 -16.12 0.17
C LEU A 108 -3.52 -15.29 -0.61
N ALA A 109 -3.97 -14.48 -1.59
CA ALA A 109 -3.10 -13.57 -2.33
C ALA A 109 -2.45 -12.55 -1.40
N SER A 110 -3.22 -11.95 -0.50
CA SER A 110 -2.77 -11.00 0.51
C SER A 110 -1.82 -11.63 1.53
N ALA A 111 -2.15 -12.81 2.04
CA ALA A 111 -1.29 -13.56 2.96
C ALA A 111 0.06 -13.94 2.31
N ASN A 112 0.07 -14.29 1.03
CA ASN A 112 1.31 -14.56 0.28
C ASN A 112 2.19 -13.30 0.10
N LYS A 113 1.60 -12.10 0.00
CA LYS A 113 2.39 -10.85 0.01
C LYS A 113 3.11 -10.70 1.35
N ALA A 114 2.43 -10.97 2.47
CA ALA A 114 3.04 -10.94 3.79
C ALA A 114 4.18 -11.95 3.92
N LEU A 115 3.98 -13.18 3.46
CA LEU A 115 5.03 -14.21 3.48
C LEU A 115 6.28 -13.76 2.72
N ARG A 116 6.12 -13.25 1.49
CA ARG A 116 7.24 -12.75 0.67
C ARG A 116 7.98 -11.59 1.34
N TRP A 117 7.23 -10.67 1.98
CA TRP A 117 7.81 -9.56 2.73
C TRP A 117 8.78 -10.06 3.82
N TYR A 118 8.32 -11.00 4.66
CA TYR A 118 9.15 -11.54 5.73
C TYR A 118 10.30 -12.43 5.23
N GLU A 119 10.12 -13.12 4.12
CA GLU A 119 11.19 -13.88 3.47
C GLU A 119 12.33 -12.99 2.96
N LEU A 120 11.99 -11.80 2.42
CA LEU A 120 12.98 -10.81 1.98
C LEU A 120 13.77 -10.22 3.15
N LEU A 121 13.10 -9.93 4.27
CA LEU A 121 13.75 -9.39 5.47
C LEU A 121 14.67 -10.39 6.17
N ARG A 122 14.36 -11.70 6.12
CA ARG A 122 15.09 -12.76 6.84
C ARG A 122 16.12 -13.49 5.99
N LYS A 123 16.29 -13.17 4.71
CA LYS A 123 17.39 -13.75 3.92
C LYS A 123 18.72 -13.22 4.44
N PRO A 124 19.63 -14.07 5.00
CA PRO A 124 21.01 -13.64 5.23
C PRO A 124 21.63 -13.32 3.85
N VAL A 125 22.33 -12.22 3.78
CA VAL A 125 23.11 -11.83 2.61
C VAL A 125 24.19 -12.89 2.38
N SER A 126 23.86 -13.97 1.67
CA SER A 126 24.87 -14.85 1.10
C SER A 126 25.55 -14.10 -0.04
N SER A 127 26.83 -13.91 0.14
CA SER A 127 27.78 -13.22 -0.72
C SER A 127 27.91 -13.89 -2.10
N GLU A 128 27.04 -13.54 -3.05
CA GLU A 128 27.30 -13.73 -4.48
C GLU A 128 26.24 -12.95 -5.28
N LYS A 129 26.36 -11.64 -5.27
CA LYS A 129 25.96 -10.62 -6.25
C LYS A 129 26.11 -9.24 -5.60
N LYS A 130 27.33 -8.90 -5.27
CA LYS A 130 27.70 -7.51 -5.07
C LYS A 130 27.85 -6.90 -6.46
N GLU A 131 26.89 -6.06 -6.85
CA GLU A 131 27.18 -4.80 -7.54
C GLU A 131 25.92 -3.94 -7.82
N GLU A 132 24.68 -4.41 -7.52
CA GLU A 132 23.50 -3.56 -7.73
C GLU A 132 22.59 -3.33 -6.51
N SER A 133 22.92 -3.83 -5.31
CA SER A 133 22.06 -3.75 -4.12
C SER A 133 22.58 -2.87 -2.97
N ALA A 134 23.66 -2.13 -3.19
CA ALA A 134 24.30 -1.35 -2.11
C ALA A 134 23.73 0.08 -1.92
N SER A 135 22.65 0.46 -2.63
CA SER A 135 22.06 1.82 -2.51
C SER A 135 20.62 1.86 -1.94
N ILE A 136 20.07 0.72 -1.48
CA ILE A 136 18.63 0.63 -1.08
C ILE A 136 18.43 0.57 0.43
N ALA A 137 19.47 0.40 1.25
CA ALA A 137 19.35 0.13 2.68
C ALA A 137 19.24 1.35 3.61
N GLU A 138 19.23 2.59 3.10
CA GLU A 138 19.27 3.79 3.94
C GLU A 138 18.14 4.81 3.76
N ARG A 139 17.07 4.51 3.01
CA ARG A 139 15.91 5.41 2.95
C ARG A 139 14.64 4.58 3.10
N GLY A 140 14.11 4.50 4.31
CA GLY A 140 12.78 3.99 4.63
C GLY A 140 11.67 4.85 4.00
N GLY A 141 11.61 4.90 2.67
CA GLY A 141 10.61 5.60 1.89
C GLY A 141 9.57 4.64 1.33
N MET A 142 8.34 5.10 1.23
CA MET A 142 7.24 4.39 0.59
C MET A 142 7.65 3.90 -0.81
N GLU A 143 7.55 2.59 -1.08
CA GLU A 143 7.97 2.01 -2.37
C GLU A 143 6.82 1.81 -3.36
N SER A 144 5.57 1.79 -2.90
CA SER A 144 4.38 1.58 -3.72
C SER A 144 3.17 2.33 -3.20
N ILE A 145 2.24 2.64 -4.11
CA ILE A 145 0.91 3.19 -3.80
C ILE A 145 -0.18 2.24 -4.26
N PHE A 146 -1.33 2.30 -3.58
CA PHE A 146 -2.54 1.62 -4.01
C PHE A 146 -3.52 2.65 -4.58
N VAL A 147 -4.05 2.39 -5.75
CA VAL A 147 -5.07 3.23 -6.38
C VAL A 147 -6.26 2.39 -6.82
N LYS A 148 -7.45 2.94 -6.69
CA LYS A 148 -8.66 2.29 -7.19
C LYS A 148 -8.77 2.54 -8.69
N SER A 149 -8.75 1.47 -9.48
CA SER A 149 -9.02 1.52 -10.91
C SER A 149 -10.19 0.60 -11.23
N GLU A 150 -11.26 1.16 -11.78
CA GLU A 150 -12.53 0.46 -12.01
C GLU A 150 -13.07 -0.13 -10.70
N TYR A 151 -13.11 -1.48 -10.58
CA TYR A 151 -13.57 -2.21 -9.39
C TYR A 151 -12.43 -2.92 -8.64
N LYS A 152 -11.16 -2.53 -8.89
CA LYS A 152 -9.97 -3.18 -8.33
C LYS A 152 -9.06 -2.17 -7.67
N LEU A 153 -8.39 -2.58 -6.60
CA LEU A 153 -7.26 -1.87 -6.04
C LEU A 153 -5.99 -2.36 -6.74
N LEU A 154 -5.27 -1.45 -7.38
CA LEU A 154 -4.01 -1.73 -8.04
C LEU A 154 -2.86 -1.18 -7.22
N GLN A 155 -1.89 -2.03 -6.92
CA GLN A 155 -0.62 -1.61 -6.34
C GLN A 155 0.31 -1.14 -7.46
N ILE A 156 0.80 0.09 -7.35
CA ILE A 156 1.74 0.68 -8.31
C ILE A 156 3.04 0.98 -7.58
N GLU A 157 4.15 0.41 -8.07
CA GLU A 157 5.48 0.73 -7.58
C GLU A 157 5.83 2.18 -7.96
N LEU A 158 6.18 3.01 -6.96
CA LEU A 158 6.49 4.43 -7.19
C LEU A 158 7.63 4.62 -8.18
N ARG A 159 8.63 3.75 -8.17
CA ARG A 159 9.77 3.82 -9.09
C ARG A 159 9.39 3.61 -10.55
N LYS A 160 8.23 3.00 -10.84
CA LYS A 160 7.73 2.76 -12.19
C LYS A 160 6.82 3.86 -12.72
N ILE A 161 6.39 4.80 -11.87
CA ILE A 161 5.54 5.90 -12.30
C ILE A 161 6.38 6.89 -13.10
N LEU A 162 5.96 7.18 -14.33
CA LEU A 162 6.59 8.18 -15.19
C LEU A 162 6.06 9.58 -14.89
N TYR A 163 4.76 9.72 -14.99
CA TYR A 163 4.02 10.95 -14.71
C TYR A 163 2.55 10.65 -14.48
N ILE A 164 1.84 11.65 -13.98
CA ILE A 164 0.41 11.59 -13.65
C ILE A 164 -0.28 12.77 -14.30
N GLU A 165 -1.41 12.51 -14.96
CA GLU A 165 -2.27 13.49 -15.61
C GLU A 165 -3.62 13.57 -14.91
N GLY A 166 -4.06 14.76 -14.53
CA GLY A 166 -5.40 15.03 -14.00
C GLY A 166 -6.43 15.18 -15.11
N LEU A 167 -7.53 14.44 -15.00
CA LEU A 167 -8.65 14.46 -15.93
C LEU A 167 -9.98 14.66 -15.16
N LYS A 168 -10.35 15.91 -14.88
CA LYS A 168 -11.52 16.27 -14.04
C LYS A 168 -11.47 15.58 -12.68
N ASP A 169 -12.37 14.63 -12.43
CA ASP A 169 -12.49 13.87 -11.17
C ASP A 169 -11.59 12.61 -11.15
N TYR A 170 -10.86 12.35 -12.23
CA TYR A 170 -9.97 11.20 -12.39
C TYR A 170 -8.52 11.62 -12.53
N VAL A 171 -7.63 10.72 -12.22
CA VAL A 171 -6.21 10.80 -12.57
C VAL A 171 -5.82 9.65 -13.45
N LYS A 172 -4.92 9.90 -14.40
CA LYS A 172 -4.25 8.89 -15.21
C LYS A 172 -2.83 8.74 -14.73
N ILE A 173 -2.45 7.57 -14.28
CA ILE A 173 -1.10 7.25 -13.81
C ILE A 173 -0.41 6.46 -14.92
N PHE A 174 0.64 7.04 -15.46
CA PHE A 174 1.45 6.43 -16.51
C PHE A 174 2.62 5.68 -15.87
N VAL A 175 2.68 4.38 -16.12
CA VAL A 175 3.63 3.44 -15.50
C VAL A 175 4.52 2.84 -16.59
N GLU A 176 5.79 2.63 -16.27
CA GLU A 176 6.73 1.93 -17.17
C GLU A 176 6.21 0.54 -17.53
N ASP A 177 6.42 0.13 -18.76
CA ASP A 177 6.04 -1.19 -19.31
C ASP A 177 4.53 -1.46 -19.37
N GLU A 178 3.68 -0.51 -18.96
CA GLU A 178 2.24 -0.62 -19.09
C GLU A 178 1.73 0.10 -20.35
N PRO A 179 1.03 -0.60 -21.25
CA PRO A 179 0.57 -0.03 -22.53
C PRO A 179 -0.56 1.00 -22.35
N ARG A 180 -1.23 1.00 -21.20
CA ARG A 180 -2.34 1.92 -20.88
C ARG A 180 -2.15 2.52 -19.51
N PRO A 181 -2.50 3.81 -19.33
CA PRO A 181 -2.46 4.43 -18.01
C PRO A 181 -3.51 3.80 -17.08
N VAL A 182 -3.16 3.74 -15.81
CA VAL A 182 -4.10 3.38 -14.75
C VAL A 182 -4.99 4.57 -14.45
N LEU A 183 -6.31 4.38 -14.58
CA LEU A 183 -7.33 5.38 -14.27
C LEU A 183 -7.79 5.22 -12.82
N SER A 184 -7.77 6.29 -12.04
CA SER A 184 -8.28 6.27 -10.67
C SER A 184 -9.17 7.46 -10.38
N LEU A 185 -10.31 7.21 -9.70
CA LEU A 185 -11.23 8.25 -9.24
C LEU A 185 -10.67 8.91 -7.98
N MET A 186 -9.88 9.96 -8.17
CA MET A 186 -9.28 10.74 -7.10
C MET A 186 -8.83 12.11 -7.60
N SER A 187 -8.68 13.07 -6.69
CA SER A 187 -8.18 14.39 -7.05
C SER A 187 -6.65 14.43 -7.18
N MET A 188 -6.14 15.36 -8.01
CA MET A 188 -4.70 15.60 -8.10
C MET A 188 -4.08 15.99 -6.75
N LYS A 189 -4.84 16.72 -5.92
CA LYS A 189 -4.38 17.12 -4.58
C LYS A 189 -4.26 15.91 -3.65
N SER A 190 -5.27 15.06 -3.60
CA SER A 190 -5.24 13.83 -2.78
C SER A 190 -4.05 12.94 -3.18
N LEU A 191 -3.77 12.85 -4.48
CA LEU A 191 -2.65 12.04 -4.96
C LEU A 191 -1.30 12.71 -4.64
N GLU A 192 -1.19 14.04 -4.75
CA GLU A 192 0.00 14.81 -4.37
C GLU A 192 0.34 14.64 -2.88
N ASP A 193 -0.69 14.68 -2.02
CA ASP A 193 -0.53 14.46 -0.57
C ASP A 193 -0.08 13.03 -0.21
N MET A 194 -0.31 12.07 -1.13
CA MET A 194 0.05 10.67 -0.97
C MET A 194 1.46 10.34 -1.49
N LEU A 195 1.96 11.10 -2.43
CA LEU A 195 3.25 10.85 -3.06
C LEU A 195 4.40 11.46 -2.25
N PRO A 196 5.56 10.78 -2.14
CA PRO A 196 6.74 11.36 -1.52
C PRO A 196 7.20 12.62 -2.27
N SER A 197 7.24 13.75 -1.59
CA SER A 197 7.57 15.05 -2.17
C SER A 197 9.03 15.18 -2.63
N ASP A 198 9.91 14.31 -2.16
CA ASP A 198 11.31 14.19 -2.61
C ASP A 198 11.44 13.45 -3.95
N ARG A 199 10.41 12.71 -4.36
CA ARG A 199 10.41 11.89 -5.59
C ARG A 199 9.44 12.38 -6.65
N PHE A 200 8.41 13.13 -6.28
CA PHE A 200 7.37 13.60 -7.18
C PHE A 200 7.20 15.10 -7.08
N VAL A 201 7.14 15.77 -8.22
CA VAL A 201 6.99 17.22 -8.30
C VAL A 201 5.78 17.58 -9.16
N ARG A 202 4.92 18.43 -8.64
CA ARG A 202 3.83 18.98 -9.43
C ARG A 202 4.37 20.09 -10.32
N VAL A 203 4.27 19.94 -11.61
CA VAL A 203 4.80 20.88 -12.62
C VAL A 203 3.73 21.72 -13.32
N HIS A 204 2.47 21.30 -13.15
CA HIS A 204 1.31 21.97 -13.72
C HIS A 204 0.06 21.65 -12.89
N ARG A 205 -1.00 22.48 -13.01
CA ARG A 205 -2.28 22.19 -12.33
C ARG A 205 -2.82 20.77 -12.60
N SER A 206 -2.46 20.18 -13.73
CA SER A 206 -2.92 18.86 -14.16
C SER A 206 -1.81 17.83 -14.30
N PHE A 207 -0.57 18.13 -13.89
CA PHE A 207 0.53 17.18 -14.06
C PHE A 207 1.44 17.12 -12.83
N ILE A 208 1.74 15.88 -12.41
CA ILE A 208 2.79 15.53 -11.45
C ILE A 208 3.78 14.63 -12.20
N VAL A 209 5.07 14.83 -12.01
CA VAL A 209 6.13 14.06 -12.68
C VAL A 209 7.11 13.49 -11.66
N GLN A 210 7.78 12.41 -12.03
CA GLN A 210 8.96 11.91 -11.32
C GLN A 210 10.22 12.49 -11.97
N PRO A 211 10.95 13.41 -11.31
CA PRO A 211 12.11 14.08 -11.92
C PRO A 211 13.18 13.12 -12.43
N GLU A 212 13.43 12.01 -11.73
CA GLU A 212 14.41 11.00 -12.13
C GLU A 212 14.10 10.33 -13.48
N LYS A 213 12.83 10.37 -13.93
CA LYS A 213 12.37 9.80 -15.21
C LYS A 213 12.40 10.79 -16.36
N ILE A 214 12.71 12.06 -16.09
CA ILE A 214 12.79 13.11 -17.12
C ILE A 214 14.10 12.94 -17.91
N LYS A 215 13.97 12.65 -19.19
CA LYS A 215 15.12 12.54 -20.10
C LYS A 215 15.35 13.81 -20.92
N VAL A 216 14.27 14.51 -21.28
CA VAL A 216 14.32 15.66 -22.17
C VAL A 216 13.38 16.77 -21.69
N ILE A 217 13.87 18.00 -21.68
CA ILE A 217 13.07 19.22 -21.48
C ILE A 217 13.31 20.14 -22.68
N GLU A 218 12.25 20.48 -23.41
CA GLU A 218 12.31 21.36 -24.57
C GLU A 218 11.28 22.48 -24.44
N ARG A 219 11.69 23.70 -24.65
CA ARG A 219 10.81 24.89 -24.68
C ARG A 219 9.82 24.96 -23.51
N ASN A 220 10.31 24.74 -22.29
CA ASN A 220 9.51 24.72 -21.06
C ASN A 220 8.46 23.59 -21.01
N ARG A 221 8.73 22.46 -21.69
CA ARG A 221 7.92 21.24 -21.68
C ARG A 221 8.80 20.03 -21.40
N ILE A 222 8.29 19.13 -20.56
CA ILE A 222 8.92 17.83 -20.31
C ILE A 222 8.42 16.86 -21.37
N VAL A 223 9.33 16.11 -22.00
CA VAL A 223 9.01 15.19 -23.08
C VAL A 223 9.08 13.74 -22.58
N PHE A 224 7.94 13.04 -22.60
CA PHE A 224 7.84 11.60 -22.38
C PHE A 224 7.36 10.92 -23.67
N GLY A 225 8.31 10.43 -24.47
CA GLY A 225 8.00 9.83 -25.75
C GLY A 225 7.30 10.80 -26.70
N LYS A 226 5.99 10.62 -26.92
CA LYS A 226 5.17 11.52 -27.76
C LYS A 226 4.45 12.62 -26.98
N GLU A 227 4.42 12.51 -25.65
CA GLU A 227 3.71 13.44 -24.78
C GLU A 227 4.60 14.61 -24.37
N HIS A 228 4.01 15.82 -24.36
CA HIS A 228 4.68 17.08 -24.03
C HIS A 228 3.97 17.72 -22.83
N ILE A 229 4.52 17.57 -21.65
CA ILE A 229 3.96 18.07 -20.38
C ILE A 229 4.40 19.51 -20.17
N PRO A 230 3.47 20.49 -20.09
CA PRO A 230 3.82 21.87 -19.85
C PRO A 230 4.30 22.10 -18.41
N ILE A 231 5.32 22.95 -18.25
CA ILE A 231 5.75 23.44 -16.94
C ILE A 231 5.12 24.83 -16.75
N SER A 232 4.28 24.97 -15.74
CA SER A 232 3.63 26.24 -15.44
C SER A 232 4.50 27.10 -14.53
N ASP A 233 4.50 28.42 -14.75
CA ASP A 233 5.30 29.36 -13.94
C ASP A 233 4.93 29.37 -12.44
N ASN A 234 3.70 28.98 -12.11
CA ASN A 234 3.24 28.86 -10.71
C ASN A 234 3.76 27.60 -10.00
N TYR A 235 4.46 26.70 -10.70
CA TYR A 235 4.96 25.41 -10.19
C TYR A 235 6.46 25.23 -10.50
N LYS A 236 7.18 26.35 -10.76
CA LYS A 236 8.64 26.36 -10.97
C LYS A 236 9.40 26.42 -9.66
#